data_57133ac115e6fa1c001f746b426185d1
#
_entry.id   57133ac115e6fa1c001f746b426185d1
#
_cell.length_a   1.000
_cell.length_b   1.000
_cell.length_c   1.000
_cell.angle_alpha   90.00
_cell.angle_beta   90.00
_cell.angle_gamma   90.00
#
_symmetry.space_group_name_H-M   'P 1'
#
loop_
_entity.id
_entity.type
_entity.pdbx_description
1 polymer ?
#
loop_
_entity_poly.entity_id
_entity_poly.type
_entity_poly.pdbx_seq_one_letter_code
_entity_poly.pdbx_strand_id
1 'polypeptide(L)'
;AVRRGTLQEHPTVWSLDLGGGLICVRQYDTILFSSKPPQQQVSYTYRLSLPDSRLELWEIGKAMTMTVLERESFALQGEDSGKMSAWFDSDELVLPLTIRSRLPGDTIRVMGLNGSKKVKDIFIDDKIPSSERSAIPLVCDGSGNIVWIPGVRRSMHAAVGRHTASVLLLTLEELEKSGET
;
A
#
# COMPACT_ATOMS: atom_id res chain seq x y z
N ALA A 1 -35.17 -5.10 -0.53
CA ALA A 1 -33.92 -5.47 -1.22
C ALA A 1 -32.70 -5.33 -0.29
N VAL A 2 -32.51 -4.18 0.38
CA VAL A 2 -31.40 -3.95 1.34
C VAL A 2 -31.41 -4.98 2.47
N ARG A 3 -32.59 -5.30 3.01
CA ARG A 3 -32.76 -6.24 4.12
C ARG A 3 -32.33 -7.67 3.77
N ARG A 4 -32.49 -8.12 2.51
CA ARG A 4 -32.01 -9.45 2.08
C ARG A 4 -30.49 -9.54 2.04
N GLY A 5 -29.81 -8.48 1.58
CA GLY A 5 -28.36 -8.46 1.52
C GLY A 5 -27.67 -8.43 2.89
N THR A 6 -28.33 -7.84 3.91
CA THR A 6 -27.75 -7.75 5.25
C THR A 6 -27.87 -9.04 6.09
N LEU A 7 -28.80 -9.94 5.71
CA LEU A 7 -29.05 -11.19 6.43
C LEU A 7 -28.29 -12.39 5.86
N GLN A 8 -27.40 -12.18 4.89
CA GLN A 8 -26.55 -13.26 4.39
C GLN A 8 -25.48 -13.65 5.43
N GLU A 9 -25.32 -14.95 5.66
CA GLU A 9 -24.36 -15.50 6.64
C GLU A 9 -22.89 -15.29 6.27
N HIS A 10 -22.59 -15.01 4.98
CA HIS A 10 -21.24 -14.78 4.51
C HIS A 10 -21.03 -13.31 4.07
N PRO A 11 -19.84 -12.73 4.36
CA PRO A 11 -19.52 -11.40 3.91
C PRO A 11 -19.54 -11.34 2.37
N THR A 12 -20.43 -10.52 1.85
CA THR A 12 -20.54 -10.31 0.41
C THR A 12 -20.24 -8.85 0.06
N VAL A 13 -19.68 -8.66 -1.11
CA VAL A 13 -19.53 -7.34 -1.70
C VAL A 13 -20.68 -7.16 -2.68
N TRP A 14 -21.58 -6.19 -2.45
CA TRP A 14 -22.67 -5.85 -3.34
C TRP A 14 -22.99 -4.36 -3.26
N SER A 15 -23.62 -3.85 -4.31
CA SER A 15 -24.15 -2.49 -4.36
C SER A 15 -25.59 -2.50 -4.83
N LEU A 16 -26.39 -1.58 -4.30
CA LEU A 16 -27.80 -1.38 -4.63
C LEU A 16 -28.05 0.11 -4.85
N ASP A 17 -28.55 0.45 -6.01
CA ASP A 17 -29.05 1.81 -6.28
C ASP A 17 -30.43 1.96 -5.60
N LEU A 18 -30.54 2.94 -4.72
CA LEU A 18 -31.76 3.26 -3.97
C LEU A 18 -32.61 4.35 -4.65
N GLY A 19 -32.14 4.88 -5.80
CA GLY A 19 -32.73 6.01 -6.47
C GLY A 19 -32.32 7.37 -5.90
N GLY A 20 -32.65 8.45 -6.62
CA GLY A 20 -32.26 9.80 -6.18
C GLY A 20 -30.75 10.06 -6.08
N GLY A 21 -29.92 9.22 -6.74
CA GLY A 21 -28.47 9.30 -6.67
C GLY A 21 -27.85 8.65 -5.41
N LEU A 22 -28.63 7.97 -4.59
CA LEU A 22 -28.17 7.29 -3.39
C LEU A 22 -27.85 5.81 -3.69
N ILE A 23 -26.63 5.39 -3.38
CA ILE A 23 -26.15 4.02 -3.55
C ILE A 23 -25.84 3.43 -2.16
N CYS A 24 -26.38 2.22 -1.90
CA CYS A 24 -26.01 1.41 -0.74
C CYS A 24 -24.98 0.38 -1.18
N VAL A 25 -23.83 0.36 -0.52
CA VAL A 25 -22.74 -0.58 -0.80
C VAL A 25 -22.46 -1.38 0.46
N ARG A 26 -22.47 -2.71 0.35
CA ARG A 26 -21.90 -3.58 1.37
C ARG A 26 -20.51 -4.02 0.93
N GLN A 27 -19.55 -3.83 1.81
CA GLN A 27 -18.20 -4.34 1.64
C GLN A 27 -17.81 -5.07 2.93
N TYR A 28 -17.78 -6.41 2.84
CA TYR A 28 -17.54 -7.28 3.99
C TYR A 28 -18.54 -7.01 5.15
N ASP A 29 -18.06 -6.52 6.28
CA ASP A 29 -18.85 -6.27 7.49
C ASP A 29 -19.38 -4.81 7.57
N THR A 30 -19.13 -4.00 6.53
CA THR A 30 -19.49 -2.58 6.48
C THR A 30 -20.59 -2.32 5.45
N ILE A 31 -21.56 -1.49 5.80
CA ILE A 31 -22.57 -0.95 4.90
C ILE A 31 -22.36 0.55 4.81
N LEU A 32 -22.20 1.04 3.58
CA LEU A 32 -22.01 2.44 3.27
C LEU A 32 -23.18 2.95 2.43
N PHE A 33 -23.64 4.15 2.75
CA PHE A 33 -24.57 4.91 1.93
C PHE A 33 -23.81 6.09 1.33
N SER A 34 -23.79 6.20 0.02
CA SER A 34 -23.07 7.26 -0.69
C SER A 34 -23.91 7.85 -1.79
N SER A 35 -23.87 9.16 -1.93
CA SER A 35 -24.43 9.88 -3.07
C SER A 35 -23.46 9.97 -4.26
N LYS A 36 -22.25 9.43 -4.11
CA LYS A 36 -21.24 9.41 -5.17
C LYS A 36 -21.06 7.98 -5.70
N PRO A 37 -20.86 7.80 -7.00
CA PRO A 37 -20.44 6.51 -7.53
C PRO A 37 -19.14 6.07 -6.84
N PRO A 38 -18.86 4.75 -6.75
CA PRO A 38 -17.61 4.26 -6.20
C PRO A 38 -16.44 4.96 -6.89
N GLN A 39 -15.47 5.42 -6.07
CA GLN A 39 -14.33 6.21 -6.54
C GLN A 39 -13.70 5.57 -7.78
N GLN A 40 -13.45 6.40 -8.78
CA GLN A 40 -12.69 6.00 -9.97
C GLN A 40 -11.37 5.38 -9.54
N GLN A 41 -10.97 4.32 -10.23
CA GLN A 41 -9.67 3.70 -10.00
C GLN A 41 -8.57 4.74 -10.25
N VAL A 42 -7.87 5.11 -9.20
CA VAL A 42 -6.74 6.02 -9.29
C VAL A 42 -5.57 5.26 -9.92
N SER A 43 -4.97 5.85 -10.95
CA SER A 43 -3.78 5.30 -11.61
C SER A 43 -2.66 6.33 -11.58
N TYR A 44 -1.53 5.94 -11.04
CA TYR A 44 -0.34 6.78 -10.93
C TYR A 44 0.92 5.92 -11.00
N THR A 45 2.02 6.55 -11.39
CA THR A 45 3.36 5.95 -11.43
C THR A 45 4.40 7.03 -11.21
N TYR A 46 5.23 6.86 -10.22
CA TYR A 46 6.30 7.78 -9.84
C TYR A 46 7.63 7.03 -9.72
N ARG A 47 8.73 7.75 -9.88
CA ARG A 47 10.07 7.22 -9.65
C ARG A 47 10.76 7.95 -8.52
N LEU A 48 11.40 7.19 -7.64
CA LEU A 48 12.18 7.67 -6.53
C LEU A 48 13.62 7.17 -6.68
N SER A 49 14.52 8.08 -7.02
CA SER A 49 15.86 7.72 -7.51
C SER A 49 16.98 8.01 -6.52
N LEU A 50 16.80 8.98 -5.64
CA LEU A 50 17.85 9.47 -4.76
C LEU A 50 17.49 9.22 -3.30
N PRO A 51 18.45 8.80 -2.46
CA PRO A 51 18.28 8.80 -1.02
C PRO A 51 18.02 10.22 -0.50
N ASP A 52 17.51 10.31 0.73
CA ASP A 52 17.16 11.57 1.41
C ASP A 52 16.22 12.46 0.59
N SER A 53 15.26 11.80 -0.09
CA SER A 53 14.29 12.44 -0.95
C SER A 53 12.85 12.22 -0.47
N ARG A 54 11.99 13.19 -0.77
CA ARG A 54 10.55 13.14 -0.53
C ARG A 54 9.81 13.25 -1.86
N LEU A 55 8.83 12.38 -2.04
CA LEU A 55 8.00 12.30 -3.23
C LEU A 55 6.53 12.47 -2.84
N GLU A 56 5.84 13.43 -3.39
CA GLU A 56 4.42 13.66 -3.16
C GLU A 56 3.57 12.88 -4.16
N LEU A 57 2.63 12.12 -3.61
CA LEU A 57 1.69 11.26 -4.34
C LEU A 57 0.33 11.94 -4.30
N TRP A 58 0.14 12.95 -5.13
CA TRP A 58 -1.01 13.86 -5.09
C TRP A 58 -2.35 13.15 -5.27
N GLU A 59 -2.39 12.11 -6.12
CA GLU A 59 -3.62 11.39 -6.42
C GLU A 59 -4.20 10.66 -5.21
N ILE A 60 -3.36 10.36 -4.22
CA ILE A 60 -3.76 9.65 -2.99
C ILE A 60 -3.55 10.48 -1.71
N GLY A 61 -3.10 11.74 -1.84
CA GLY A 61 -2.89 12.64 -0.70
C GLY A 61 -1.81 12.14 0.27
N LYS A 62 -0.75 11.52 -0.23
CA LYS A 62 0.34 10.94 0.56
C LYS A 62 1.69 11.46 0.10
N ALA A 63 2.70 11.31 0.95
CA ALA A 63 4.10 11.52 0.61
C ALA A 63 4.92 10.28 0.97
N MET A 64 5.86 9.93 0.11
CA MET A 64 6.84 8.87 0.35
C MET A 64 8.20 9.50 0.61
N THR A 65 8.83 9.17 1.74
CA THR A 65 10.21 9.56 2.03
C THR A 65 11.13 8.36 1.93
N MET A 66 12.36 8.60 1.50
CA MET A 66 13.43 7.61 1.40
C MET A 66 14.68 8.16 2.07
N THR A 67 15.14 7.48 3.11
CA THR A 67 16.33 7.86 3.88
C THR A 67 17.27 6.69 3.98
N VAL A 68 18.56 6.94 3.79
CA VAL A 68 19.62 5.93 3.99
C VAL A 68 20.33 6.19 5.31
N LEU A 69 20.46 5.14 6.09
CA LEU A 69 21.10 5.17 7.40
C LEU A 69 22.21 4.13 7.48
N GLU A 70 23.29 4.47 8.17
CA GLU A 70 24.29 3.50 8.59
C GLU A 70 23.68 2.48 9.56
N ARG A 71 24.16 1.25 9.52
CA ARG A 71 23.68 0.15 10.36
C ARG A 71 23.63 0.47 11.84
N GLU A 72 24.62 1.20 12.33
CA GLU A 72 24.71 1.58 13.74
C GLU A 72 23.54 2.48 14.17
N SER A 73 23.17 3.43 13.31
CA SER A 73 22.03 4.31 13.53
C SER A 73 20.70 3.55 13.51
N PHE A 74 20.56 2.57 12.63
CA PHE A 74 19.42 1.66 12.58
C PHE A 74 19.27 0.84 13.87
N ALA A 75 20.38 0.28 14.39
CA ALA A 75 20.37 -0.53 15.62
C ALA A 75 19.87 0.26 16.84
N LEU A 76 20.08 1.59 16.86
CA LEU A 76 19.60 2.48 17.93
C LEU A 76 18.11 2.81 17.83
N GLN A 77 17.56 2.83 16.61
CA GLN A 77 16.14 3.18 16.38
C GLN A 77 15.21 1.97 16.56
N GLY A 78 15.72 0.75 16.47
CA GLY A 78 14.95 -0.49 16.54
C GLY A 78 14.25 -0.84 15.22
N GLU A 79 13.80 -2.09 15.10
CA GLU A 79 13.17 -2.61 13.88
C GLU A 79 11.69 -2.23 13.75
N ASP A 80 11.06 -1.71 14.81
CA ASP A 80 9.62 -1.39 14.80
C ASP A 80 9.37 0.00 14.22
N SER A 81 9.27 0.04 12.91
CA SER A 81 8.97 1.25 12.15
C SER A 81 7.46 1.47 11.91
N GLY A 82 6.61 0.59 12.46
CA GLY A 82 5.17 0.64 12.22
C GLY A 82 4.77 0.14 10.82
N LYS A 83 3.46 0.12 10.55
CA LYS A 83 2.92 -0.40 9.29
C LYS A 83 3.18 0.51 8.08
N MET A 84 3.41 1.79 8.31
CA MET A 84 3.61 2.81 7.27
C MET A 84 5.09 3.13 7.03
N SER A 85 5.99 2.33 7.57
CA SER A 85 7.43 2.40 7.30
C SER A 85 7.99 1.00 7.05
N ALA A 86 9.08 0.92 6.30
CA ALA A 86 9.76 -0.33 6.02
C ALA A 86 11.26 -0.12 5.84
N TRP A 87 12.04 -1.06 6.39
CA TRP A 87 13.49 -1.10 6.34
C TRP A 87 13.96 -2.12 5.30
N PHE A 88 14.97 -1.76 4.53
CA PHE A 88 15.56 -2.62 3.52
C PHE A 88 17.09 -2.57 3.57
N ASP A 89 17.71 -3.64 3.14
CA ASP A 89 19.13 -3.62 2.81
C ASP A 89 19.33 -2.75 1.56
N SER A 90 20.06 -1.63 1.69
CA SER A 90 20.20 -0.68 0.58
C SER A 90 21.03 -1.24 -0.57
N ASP A 91 21.92 -2.19 -0.31
CA ASP A 91 22.79 -2.79 -1.32
C ASP A 91 22.07 -3.87 -2.15
N GLU A 92 21.00 -4.46 -1.60
CA GLU A 92 20.18 -5.45 -2.29
C GLU A 92 19.04 -4.83 -3.12
N LEU A 93 18.70 -3.55 -2.88
CA LEU A 93 17.67 -2.85 -3.64
C LEU A 93 18.21 -2.24 -4.93
N VAL A 94 17.60 -2.54 -6.05
CA VAL A 94 17.92 -1.92 -7.34
C VAL A 94 17.14 -0.61 -7.47
N LEU A 95 17.87 0.51 -7.57
CA LEU A 95 17.28 1.83 -7.85
C LEU A 95 17.14 2.04 -9.36
N PRO A 96 16.21 2.93 -9.81
CA PRO A 96 15.25 3.68 -9.02
C PRO A 96 14.09 2.82 -8.52
N LEU A 97 13.51 3.20 -7.39
CA LEU A 97 12.24 2.62 -6.95
C LEU A 97 11.08 3.20 -7.81
N THR A 98 10.10 2.37 -8.07
CA THR A 98 8.86 2.79 -8.72
C THR A 98 7.71 2.68 -7.73
N ILE A 99 7.01 3.79 -7.47
CA ILE A 99 5.82 3.85 -6.64
C ILE A 99 4.61 3.98 -7.57
N ARG A 100 3.69 3.03 -7.54
CA ARG A 100 2.57 3.00 -8.47
C ARG A 100 1.31 2.37 -7.89
N SER A 101 0.19 2.64 -8.51
CA SER A 101 -1.04 1.89 -8.29
C SER A 101 -0.89 0.43 -8.74
N ARG A 102 -1.76 -0.44 -8.20
CA ARG A 102 -1.79 -1.86 -8.52
C ARG A 102 -2.17 -2.11 -9.99
N LEU A 103 -1.50 -3.08 -10.61
CA LEU A 103 -1.82 -3.61 -11.93
C LEU A 103 -2.40 -5.04 -11.83
N PRO A 104 -3.19 -5.47 -12.83
CA PRO A 104 -3.59 -6.87 -12.94
C PRO A 104 -2.37 -7.79 -13.03
N GLY A 105 -2.37 -8.89 -12.26
CA GLY A 105 -1.27 -9.86 -12.27
C GLY A 105 -0.16 -9.60 -11.26
N ASP A 106 -0.14 -8.47 -10.58
CA ASP A 106 0.88 -8.15 -9.56
C ASP A 106 1.00 -9.24 -8.50
N THR A 107 2.25 -9.63 -8.22
CA THR A 107 2.61 -10.61 -7.20
C THR A 107 3.73 -10.10 -6.32
N ILE A 108 3.74 -10.51 -5.06
CA ILE A 108 4.80 -10.18 -4.09
C ILE A 108 5.30 -11.45 -3.40
N ARG A 109 6.61 -11.54 -3.15
CA ARG A 109 7.22 -12.59 -2.33
C ARG A 109 7.03 -12.25 -0.86
N VAL A 110 6.14 -12.97 -0.18
CA VAL A 110 5.80 -12.71 1.23
C VAL A 110 6.67 -13.54 2.15
N MET A 111 7.06 -12.96 3.29
CA MET A 111 7.80 -13.66 4.34
C MET A 111 7.00 -14.88 4.85
N GLY A 112 7.66 -16.03 5.01
CA GLY A 112 7.04 -17.25 5.54
C GLY A 112 6.27 -18.10 4.53
N LEU A 113 6.22 -17.72 3.25
CA LEU A 113 5.63 -18.52 2.17
C LEU A 113 6.70 -18.90 1.15
N ASN A 114 6.75 -20.19 0.79
CA ASN A 114 7.57 -20.64 -0.34
C ASN A 114 6.88 -20.23 -1.65
N GLY A 115 7.13 -19.00 -2.12
CA GLY A 115 6.59 -18.52 -3.37
C GLY A 115 6.08 -17.07 -3.33
N SER A 116 5.36 -16.70 -4.37
CA SER A 116 4.72 -15.39 -4.50
C SER A 116 3.21 -15.49 -4.32
N LYS A 117 2.60 -14.45 -3.77
CA LYS A 117 1.14 -14.30 -3.63
C LYS A 117 0.64 -13.14 -4.48
N LYS A 118 -0.51 -13.31 -5.11
CA LYS A 118 -1.14 -12.21 -5.88
C LYS A 118 -1.55 -11.09 -4.94
N VAL A 119 -1.23 -9.85 -5.30
CA VAL A 119 -1.62 -8.66 -4.53
C VAL A 119 -3.14 -8.56 -4.38
N LYS A 120 -3.89 -8.96 -5.43
CA LYS A 120 -5.35 -9.04 -5.37
C LYS A 120 -5.83 -9.93 -4.22
N ASP A 121 -5.22 -11.09 -4.05
CA ASP A 121 -5.64 -12.08 -3.05
C ASP A 121 -5.27 -11.60 -1.64
N ILE A 122 -4.11 -10.94 -1.48
CA ILE A 122 -3.73 -10.29 -0.22
C ILE A 122 -4.77 -9.24 0.19
N PHE A 123 -5.19 -8.38 -0.73
CA PHE A 123 -6.20 -7.35 -0.45
C PHE A 123 -7.57 -7.94 -0.09
N ILE A 124 -7.92 -9.10 -0.63
CA ILE A 124 -9.16 -9.81 -0.29
C ILE A 124 -9.04 -10.41 1.12
N ASP A 125 -7.95 -11.11 1.42
CA ASP A 125 -7.71 -11.76 2.71
C ASP A 125 -7.63 -10.75 3.86
N ASP A 126 -7.01 -9.58 3.61
CA ASP A 126 -6.93 -8.49 4.56
C ASP A 126 -8.22 -7.62 4.58
N LYS A 127 -9.28 -8.05 3.87
CA LYS A 127 -10.60 -7.37 3.80
C LYS A 127 -10.54 -5.91 3.36
N ILE A 128 -9.55 -5.55 2.53
CA ILE A 128 -9.41 -4.19 2.02
C ILE A 128 -10.53 -3.92 1.01
N PRO A 129 -11.34 -2.87 1.22
CA PRO A 129 -12.41 -2.49 0.32
C PRO A 129 -11.93 -2.27 -1.11
N SER A 130 -12.71 -2.71 -2.11
CA SER A 130 -12.32 -2.58 -3.53
C SER A 130 -12.09 -1.12 -3.96
N SER A 131 -12.81 -0.19 -3.35
CA SER A 131 -12.67 1.27 -3.57
C SER A 131 -11.33 1.84 -3.08
N GLU A 132 -10.69 1.21 -2.12
CA GLU A 132 -9.43 1.69 -1.52
C GLU A 132 -8.19 1.10 -2.17
N ARG A 133 -8.34 -0.05 -2.86
CA ARG A 133 -7.20 -0.82 -3.38
C ARG A 133 -6.35 -0.09 -4.40
N SER A 134 -6.92 0.82 -5.18
CA SER A 134 -6.18 1.61 -6.16
C SER A 134 -5.39 2.76 -5.52
N ALA A 135 -5.78 3.21 -4.34
CA ALA A 135 -5.09 4.24 -3.58
C ALA A 135 -3.89 3.70 -2.77
N ILE A 136 -3.82 2.38 -2.53
CA ILE A 136 -2.69 1.77 -1.83
C ILE A 136 -1.51 1.65 -2.79
N PRO A 137 -0.38 2.34 -2.51
CA PRO A 137 0.78 2.29 -3.38
C PRO A 137 1.49 0.94 -3.31
N LEU A 138 2.03 0.51 -4.44
CA LEU A 138 2.99 -0.58 -4.52
C LEU A 138 4.37 0.03 -4.76
N VAL A 139 5.33 -0.34 -3.93
CA VAL A 139 6.74 0.03 -4.11
C VAL A 139 7.45 -1.13 -4.79
N CYS A 140 8.00 -0.85 -5.97
CA CYS A 140 8.77 -1.80 -6.76
C CYS A 140 10.23 -1.35 -6.84
N ASP A 141 11.16 -2.29 -6.84
CA ASP A 141 12.57 -2.01 -7.13
C ASP A 141 12.80 -1.81 -8.63
N GLY A 142 14.01 -1.42 -9.01
CA GLY A 142 14.40 -1.20 -10.41
C GLY A 142 14.37 -2.47 -11.27
N SER A 143 14.31 -3.66 -10.67
CA SER A 143 14.12 -4.94 -11.34
C SER A 143 12.64 -5.30 -11.53
N GLY A 144 11.72 -4.48 -10.99
CA GLY A 144 10.26 -4.68 -11.07
C GLY A 144 9.68 -5.57 -9.97
N ASN A 145 10.45 -5.98 -8.97
CA ASN A 145 9.95 -6.75 -7.85
C ASN A 145 9.17 -5.83 -6.90
N ILE A 146 7.97 -6.24 -6.49
CA ILE A 146 7.25 -5.53 -5.44
C ILE A 146 7.94 -5.82 -4.11
N VAL A 147 8.50 -4.78 -3.49
CA VAL A 147 9.24 -4.86 -2.23
C VAL A 147 8.39 -4.47 -1.04
N TRP A 148 7.38 -3.61 -1.23
CA TRP A 148 6.53 -3.15 -0.15
C TRP A 148 5.14 -2.72 -0.62
N ILE A 149 4.16 -3.02 0.20
CA ILE A 149 2.77 -2.53 0.12
C ILE A 149 2.50 -1.87 1.47
N PRO A 150 2.63 -0.53 1.59
CA PRO A 150 2.46 0.20 2.84
C PRO A 150 1.16 -0.15 3.57
N GLY A 151 1.25 -0.36 4.87
CA GLY A 151 0.11 -0.75 5.69
C GLY A 151 -0.34 -2.21 5.55
N VAL A 152 0.17 -2.94 4.57
CA VAL A 152 -0.32 -4.27 4.20
C VAL A 152 0.77 -5.34 4.34
N ARG A 153 1.80 -5.33 3.49
CA ARG A 153 2.82 -6.38 3.45
C ARG A 153 4.18 -5.83 3.00
N ARG A 154 5.23 -6.44 3.54
CA ARG A 154 6.60 -6.28 3.09
C ARG A 154 7.08 -7.58 2.43
N SER A 155 7.89 -7.47 1.39
CA SER A 155 8.59 -8.59 0.77
C SER A 155 9.75 -9.06 1.65
N MET A 156 10.16 -10.32 1.43
CA MET A 156 11.45 -10.83 1.94
C MET A 156 12.65 -10.28 1.16
N HIS A 157 12.42 -9.72 -0.03
CA HIS A 157 13.49 -9.17 -0.85
C HIS A 157 14.14 -7.99 -0.15
N ALA A 158 15.46 -7.92 -0.18
CA ALA A 158 16.27 -6.90 0.47
C ALA A 158 15.97 -6.76 1.98
N ALA A 159 15.78 -7.87 2.68
CA ALA A 159 15.58 -7.85 4.12
C ALA A 159 16.87 -7.48 4.83
N VAL A 160 16.79 -6.57 5.82
CA VAL A 160 17.95 -6.22 6.67
C VAL A 160 18.47 -7.48 7.36
N GLY A 161 19.72 -7.82 7.13
CA GLY A 161 20.39 -9.01 7.65
C GLY A 161 21.64 -8.70 8.48
N ARG A 162 22.36 -9.74 8.86
CA ARG A 162 23.58 -9.59 9.70
C ARG A 162 24.73 -8.87 8.96
N HIS A 163 24.75 -8.93 7.65
CA HIS A 163 25.79 -8.37 6.78
C HIS A 163 25.41 -7.05 6.14
N THR A 164 24.21 -6.55 6.37
CA THR A 164 23.75 -5.25 5.88
C THR A 164 24.63 -4.14 6.46
N ALA A 165 25.29 -3.38 5.62
CA ALA A 165 26.13 -2.25 6.02
C ALA A 165 25.30 -0.95 6.08
N SER A 166 24.40 -0.77 5.15
CA SER A 166 23.58 0.43 4.98
C SER A 166 22.09 0.05 4.84
N VAL A 167 21.23 0.78 5.53
CA VAL A 167 19.80 0.49 5.63
C VAL A 167 18.99 1.61 5.00
N LEU A 168 18.08 1.25 4.10
CA LEU A 168 17.15 2.17 3.47
C LEU A 168 15.82 2.13 4.20
N LEU A 169 15.38 3.26 4.72
CA LEU A 169 14.08 3.48 5.31
C LEU A 169 13.15 4.11 4.28
N LEU A 170 12.00 3.49 4.06
CA LEU A 170 10.88 4.07 3.35
C LEU A 170 9.76 4.38 4.34
N THR A 171 9.17 5.57 4.25
CA THR A 171 8.01 5.96 5.06
C THR A 171 6.93 6.58 4.18
N LEU A 172 5.68 6.15 4.38
CA LEU A 172 4.50 6.73 3.75
C LEU A 172 3.74 7.55 4.79
N GLU A 173 3.56 8.83 4.50
CA GLU A 173 2.93 9.82 5.38
C GLU A 173 1.71 10.44 4.70
N GLU A 174 0.83 11.06 5.49
CA GLU A 174 -0.20 11.96 4.95
C GLU A 174 0.47 13.20 4.35
N LEU A 175 -0.03 13.66 3.22
CA LEU A 175 0.36 14.95 2.68
C LEU A 175 -0.21 16.04 3.59
N GLU A 176 0.66 16.87 4.16
CA GLU A 176 0.21 18.02 4.93
C GLU A 176 -0.63 18.92 4.02
N LYS A 177 -1.89 19.11 4.38
CA LYS A 177 -2.69 20.15 3.73
C LYS A 177 -2.02 21.48 4.02
N SER A 178 -1.43 22.08 2.99
CA SER A 178 -0.97 23.47 3.09
C SER A 178 -2.12 24.29 3.63
N GLY A 179 -1.97 24.80 4.86
CA GLY A 179 -3.00 25.55 5.54
C GLY A 179 -3.44 26.73 4.66
N GLU A 180 -4.72 26.80 4.35
CA GLU A 180 -5.33 28.04 3.93
C GLU A 180 -5.16 29.03 5.10
N THR A 181 -4.31 30.03 4.84
CA THR A 181 -4.21 31.22 5.68
C THR A 181 -5.18 32.24 5.14
#